data_cd4694b7f3b3a3c4716d640d718b5371
#
_entry.id   cd4694b7f3b3a3c4716d640d718b5371
#
_cell.length_a   1.000
_cell.length_b   1.000
_cell.length_c   1.000
_cell.angle_alpha   90.00
_cell.angle_beta   90.00
_cell.angle_gamma   90.00
#
_symmetry.space_group_name_H-M   'P 1'
#
loop_
_entity.id
_entity.type
_entity.pdbx_description
1 polymer ?
#
loop_
_entity_poly.entity_id
_entity_poly.type
_entity_poly.pdbx_seq_one_letter_code
_entity_poly.pdbx_strand_id
1 'polypeptide(L)'
;MGKISNYLEMIEDIKNKTPEKEAFCTGNSSLTYRELFLLVKEKQKKWKTAAKKELYFIQKEQALDQLTEFLTCQGMGYVPVILPKDMEEDKKTALIQKFCAETKVPEEACMAVMTSGTSGENKLLFRTFESWYNYFPIQNEIFHITPESRLFMQGSLAFTGNMNLYMAQLSAGATILSEDRFDPRLWIKD
;
A
#
# COMPACT_ATOMS: atom_id res chain seq x y z
N MET A 1 8.57 22.97 3.84
CA MET A 1 8.04 21.67 3.41
C MET A 1 6.53 21.69 3.60
N GLY A 2 5.76 21.31 2.58
CA GLY A 2 4.31 21.15 2.72
C GLY A 2 3.97 20.04 3.72
N LYS A 3 2.77 20.06 4.29
CA LYS A 3 2.26 18.97 5.13
C LYS A 3 2.08 17.73 4.25
N ILE A 4 2.68 16.61 4.63
CA ILE A 4 2.46 15.30 3.96
C ILE A 4 0.99 14.89 4.18
N SER A 5 0.29 14.55 3.13
CA SER A 5 -1.15 14.29 3.14
C SER A 5 -1.56 12.90 2.61
N ASN A 6 -0.62 12.17 2.02
CA ASN A 6 -0.84 10.82 1.50
C ASN A 6 0.46 10.01 1.47
N TYR A 7 0.33 8.69 1.21
CA TYR A 7 1.48 7.78 1.25
C TYR A 7 2.46 7.99 0.07
N LEU A 8 2.03 8.50 -1.08
CA LEU A 8 2.96 8.82 -2.15
C LEU A 8 3.85 10.02 -1.77
N GLU A 9 3.30 11.04 -1.14
CA GLU A 9 4.08 12.17 -0.62
C GLU A 9 5.03 11.74 0.49
N MET A 10 4.62 10.78 1.33
CA MET A 10 5.50 10.15 2.33
C MET A 10 6.70 9.46 1.65
N ILE A 11 6.47 8.66 0.60
CA ILE A 11 7.56 8.03 -0.16
C ILE A 11 8.45 9.08 -0.83
N GLU A 12 7.87 10.16 -1.34
CA GLU A 12 8.63 11.26 -1.94
C GLU A 12 9.53 11.97 -0.92
N ASP A 13 9.06 12.18 0.30
CA ASP A 13 9.85 12.77 1.38
C ASP A 13 11.04 11.86 1.75
N ILE A 14 10.85 10.55 1.89
CA ILE A 14 11.93 9.59 2.15
C ILE A 14 12.90 9.54 0.97
N LYS A 15 12.41 9.45 -0.26
CA LYS A 15 13.23 9.49 -1.46
C LYS A 15 14.11 10.74 -1.53
N ASN A 16 13.60 11.89 -1.10
CA ASN A 16 14.39 13.14 -1.09
C ASN A 16 15.54 13.11 -0.07
N LYS A 17 15.38 12.35 1.01
CA LYS A 17 16.39 12.20 2.08
C LYS A 17 17.40 11.10 1.75
N THR A 18 16.93 9.97 1.25
CA THR A 18 17.75 8.75 1.03
C THR A 18 17.41 8.09 -0.32
N PRO A 19 17.67 8.76 -1.46
CA PRO A 19 17.21 8.30 -2.77
C PRO A 19 17.76 6.94 -3.19
N GLU A 20 19.03 6.65 -2.87
CA GLU A 20 19.72 5.43 -3.30
C GLU A 20 19.53 4.24 -2.33
N LYS A 21 18.82 4.47 -1.24
CA LYS A 21 18.53 3.40 -0.29
C LYS A 21 17.50 2.43 -0.85
N GLU A 22 17.71 1.13 -0.62
CA GLU A 22 16.73 0.10 -0.97
C GLU A 22 15.43 0.31 -0.20
N ALA A 23 14.31 0.35 -0.92
CA ALA A 23 12.96 0.43 -0.37
C ALA A 23 12.29 -0.93 -0.37
N PHE A 24 12.49 -1.71 -1.43
CA PHE A 24 11.80 -2.97 -1.63
C PHE A 24 12.69 -3.98 -2.36
N CYS A 25 12.84 -5.18 -1.80
CA CYS A 25 13.56 -6.28 -2.39
C CYS A 25 12.65 -7.49 -2.55
N THR A 26 12.71 -8.17 -3.68
CA THR A 26 11.99 -9.43 -3.94
C THR A 26 12.86 -10.35 -4.80
N GLY A 27 13.08 -11.59 -4.35
CA GLY A 27 14.00 -12.51 -5.03
C GLY A 27 15.38 -11.86 -5.25
N ASN A 28 15.80 -11.78 -6.52
CA ASN A 28 17.08 -11.19 -6.92
C ASN A 28 16.95 -9.71 -7.38
N SER A 29 15.80 -9.09 -7.16
CA SER A 29 15.53 -7.71 -7.60
C SER A 29 15.36 -6.80 -6.41
N SER A 30 15.96 -5.61 -6.47
CA SER A 30 15.72 -4.55 -5.50
C SER A 30 15.36 -3.24 -6.20
N LEU A 31 14.57 -2.42 -5.50
CA LEU A 31 14.23 -1.06 -5.90
C LEU A 31 14.66 -0.11 -4.79
N THR A 32 15.39 0.92 -5.15
CA THR A 32 15.65 2.07 -4.28
C THR A 32 14.40 2.92 -4.08
N TYR A 33 14.37 3.81 -3.09
CA TYR A 33 13.28 4.78 -2.92
C TYR A 33 13.09 5.66 -4.15
N ARG A 34 14.19 6.00 -4.86
CA ARG A 34 14.14 6.73 -6.14
C ARG A 34 13.43 5.91 -7.20
N GLU A 35 13.83 4.65 -7.38
CA GLU A 35 13.27 3.77 -8.42
C GLU A 35 11.81 3.43 -8.14
N LEU A 36 11.45 3.16 -6.88
CA LEU A 36 10.05 2.97 -6.48
C LEU A 36 9.20 4.20 -6.83
N PHE A 37 9.67 5.40 -6.49
CA PHE A 37 8.96 6.64 -6.81
C PHE A 37 8.83 6.86 -8.31
N LEU A 38 9.91 6.64 -9.08
CA LEU A 38 9.89 6.79 -10.54
C LEU A 38 8.95 5.76 -11.20
N LEU A 39 8.93 4.52 -10.71
CA LEU A 39 8.01 3.49 -11.20
C LEU A 39 6.54 3.92 -11.02
N VAL A 40 6.21 4.49 -9.86
CA VAL A 40 4.87 5.04 -9.60
C VAL A 40 4.56 6.20 -10.55
N LYS A 41 5.50 7.13 -10.76
CA LYS A 41 5.33 8.27 -11.67
C LYS A 41 5.11 7.83 -13.12
N GLU A 42 5.82 6.80 -13.59
CA GLU A 42 5.61 6.24 -14.92
C GLU A 42 4.21 5.60 -15.08
N LYS A 43 3.75 4.89 -14.04
CA LYS A 43 2.37 4.36 -14.03
C LYS A 43 1.34 5.50 -14.13
N GLN A 44 1.54 6.60 -13.39
CA GLN A 44 0.63 7.76 -13.39
C GLN A 44 0.45 8.40 -14.77
N LYS A 45 1.47 8.39 -15.65
CA LYS A 45 1.36 8.95 -17.00
C LYS A 45 0.26 8.31 -17.84
N LYS A 46 -0.14 7.08 -17.53
CA LYS A 46 -1.16 6.31 -18.23
C LYS A 46 -2.55 6.44 -17.61
N TRP A 47 -2.66 7.18 -16.52
CA TRP A 47 -3.89 7.31 -15.75
C TRP A 47 -4.52 8.68 -15.93
N LYS A 48 -5.85 8.74 -15.80
CA LYS A 48 -6.57 10.01 -15.66
C LYS A 48 -6.65 10.35 -14.18
N THR A 49 -6.46 11.64 -13.86
CA THR A 49 -6.71 12.13 -12.50
C THR A 49 -8.19 12.05 -12.18
N ALA A 50 -8.53 11.59 -11.00
CA ALA A 50 -9.90 11.54 -10.55
C ALA A 50 -10.47 12.96 -10.42
N ALA A 51 -11.67 13.18 -10.97
CA ALA A 51 -12.34 14.49 -10.88
C ALA A 51 -12.90 14.74 -9.48
N LYS A 52 -13.16 13.70 -8.72
CA LYS A 52 -13.61 13.69 -7.32
C LYS A 52 -13.08 12.43 -6.64
N LYS A 53 -13.19 12.36 -5.32
CA LYS A 53 -12.86 11.13 -4.57
C LYS A 53 -13.74 9.98 -5.02
N GLU A 54 -13.12 8.94 -5.54
CA GLU A 54 -13.79 7.71 -5.96
C GLU A 54 -12.92 6.48 -5.68
N LEU A 55 -13.59 5.34 -5.52
CA LEU A 55 -12.93 4.07 -5.23
C LEU A 55 -12.17 3.55 -6.46
N TYR A 56 -10.99 2.99 -6.22
CA TYR A 56 -10.27 2.20 -7.19
C TYR A 56 -9.87 0.85 -6.60
N PHE A 57 -10.28 -0.25 -7.25
CA PHE A 57 -10.08 -1.60 -6.75
C PHE A 57 -8.85 -2.24 -7.39
N ILE A 58 -7.92 -2.66 -6.54
CA ILE A 58 -6.63 -3.24 -6.93
C ILE A 58 -6.67 -4.74 -6.66
N GLN A 59 -6.48 -5.56 -7.71
CA GLN A 59 -6.26 -6.99 -7.58
C GLN A 59 -4.98 -7.35 -8.32
N LYS A 60 -3.92 -7.68 -7.59
CA LYS A 60 -2.60 -8.05 -8.11
C LYS A 60 -2.05 -9.23 -7.33
N GLU A 61 -1.26 -10.05 -7.99
CA GLU A 61 -0.61 -11.22 -7.39
C GLU A 61 0.50 -10.82 -6.42
N GLN A 62 1.38 -9.92 -6.84
CA GLN A 62 2.60 -9.57 -6.14
C GLN A 62 2.42 -8.35 -5.23
N ALA A 63 3.05 -8.38 -4.06
CA ALA A 63 2.99 -7.29 -3.09
C ALA A 63 3.55 -5.97 -3.65
N LEU A 64 4.62 -6.03 -4.45
CA LEU A 64 5.20 -4.85 -5.10
C LEU A 64 4.21 -4.22 -6.10
N ASP A 65 3.48 -5.03 -6.87
CA ASP A 65 2.46 -4.53 -7.79
C ASP A 65 1.29 -3.91 -7.06
N GLN A 66 0.84 -4.54 -5.94
CA GLN A 66 -0.18 -3.98 -5.07
C GLN A 66 0.26 -2.62 -4.50
N LEU A 67 1.49 -2.52 -3.99
CA LEU A 67 2.06 -1.30 -3.43
C LEU A 67 2.16 -0.19 -4.47
N THR A 68 2.76 -0.48 -5.62
CA THR A 68 2.96 0.54 -6.67
C THR A 68 1.65 1.04 -7.25
N GLU A 69 0.64 0.17 -7.41
CA GLU A 69 -0.68 0.58 -7.88
C GLU A 69 -1.44 1.38 -6.81
N PHE A 70 -1.31 1.00 -5.53
CA PHE A 70 -1.84 1.76 -4.40
C PHE A 70 -1.29 3.19 -4.37
N LEU A 71 0.03 3.36 -4.47
CA LEU A 71 0.67 4.67 -4.50
C LEU A 71 0.29 5.47 -5.75
N THR A 72 0.10 4.79 -6.90
CA THR A 72 -0.38 5.40 -8.13
C THR A 72 -1.78 5.99 -7.94
N CYS A 73 -2.71 5.21 -7.38
CA CYS A 73 -4.07 5.66 -7.06
C CYS A 73 -4.07 6.94 -6.23
N GLN A 74 -3.27 6.97 -5.17
CA GLN A 74 -3.19 8.13 -4.28
C GLN A 74 -2.72 9.39 -4.99
N GLY A 75 -1.68 9.29 -5.81
CA GLY A 75 -1.18 10.42 -6.58
C GLY A 75 -2.12 10.87 -7.70
N MET A 76 -3.12 10.06 -8.06
CA MET A 76 -4.14 10.37 -9.06
C MET A 76 -5.49 10.78 -8.44
N GLY A 77 -5.57 10.88 -7.11
CA GLY A 77 -6.76 11.33 -6.38
C GLY A 77 -7.81 10.25 -6.12
N TYR A 78 -7.51 8.97 -6.43
CA TYR A 78 -8.39 7.85 -6.11
C TYR A 78 -8.22 7.37 -4.67
N VAL A 79 -9.25 6.70 -4.15
CA VAL A 79 -9.22 5.99 -2.88
C VAL A 79 -9.02 4.50 -3.15
N PRO A 80 -7.79 3.96 -2.99
CA PRO A 80 -7.49 2.56 -3.30
C PRO A 80 -8.13 1.60 -2.31
N VAL A 81 -8.59 0.46 -2.85
CA VAL A 81 -9.06 -0.73 -2.13
C VAL A 81 -8.31 -1.93 -2.67
N ILE A 82 -7.50 -2.59 -1.86
CA ILE A 82 -6.79 -3.79 -2.29
C ILE A 82 -7.66 -5.01 -2.01
N LEU A 83 -7.91 -5.79 -3.05
CA LEU A 83 -8.69 -7.03 -3.00
C LEU A 83 -7.77 -8.25 -2.80
N PRO A 84 -8.28 -9.34 -2.20
CA PRO A 84 -7.59 -10.62 -2.20
C PRO A 84 -7.21 -11.04 -3.63
N LYS A 85 -5.98 -11.53 -3.81
CA LYS A 85 -5.45 -11.92 -5.12
C LYS A 85 -6.23 -13.06 -5.78
N ASP A 86 -6.78 -13.94 -4.96
CA ASP A 86 -7.53 -15.15 -5.33
C ASP A 86 -9.06 -14.93 -5.39
N MET A 87 -9.51 -13.66 -5.33
CA MET A 87 -10.93 -13.36 -5.47
C MET A 87 -11.40 -13.67 -6.90
N GLU A 88 -12.43 -14.51 -7.01
CA GLU A 88 -13.05 -14.88 -8.28
C GLU A 88 -13.64 -13.67 -9.01
N GLU A 89 -13.54 -13.63 -10.34
CA GLU A 89 -13.89 -12.47 -11.16
C GLU A 89 -15.37 -12.07 -11.02
N ASP A 90 -16.28 -13.05 -10.93
CA ASP A 90 -17.72 -12.79 -10.74
C ASP A 90 -18.00 -12.13 -9.39
N LYS A 91 -17.35 -12.62 -8.33
CA LYS A 91 -17.45 -12.03 -6.97
C LYS A 91 -16.88 -10.62 -6.95
N LYS A 92 -15.74 -10.41 -7.58
CA LYS A 92 -15.09 -9.10 -7.71
C LYS A 92 -16.01 -8.12 -8.44
N THR A 93 -16.56 -8.51 -9.58
CA THR A 93 -17.45 -7.66 -10.38
C THR A 93 -18.68 -7.26 -9.58
N ALA A 94 -19.36 -8.20 -8.94
CA ALA A 94 -20.52 -7.93 -8.11
C ALA A 94 -20.19 -7.01 -6.92
N LEU A 95 -19.04 -7.23 -6.28
CA LEU A 95 -18.57 -6.42 -5.17
C LEU A 95 -18.27 -4.97 -5.60
N ILE A 96 -17.57 -4.78 -6.72
CA ILE A 96 -17.26 -3.46 -7.27
C ILE A 96 -18.54 -2.72 -7.62
N GLN A 97 -19.48 -3.36 -8.30
CA GLN A 97 -20.77 -2.76 -8.66
C GLN A 97 -21.54 -2.31 -7.41
N LYS A 98 -21.63 -3.19 -6.38
CA LYS A 98 -22.27 -2.87 -5.11
C LYS A 98 -21.63 -1.64 -4.47
N PHE A 99 -20.32 -1.64 -4.26
CA PHE A 99 -19.67 -0.54 -3.56
C PHE A 99 -19.66 0.77 -4.35
N CYS A 100 -19.50 0.73 -5.67
CA CYS A 100 -19.58 1.94 -6.49
C CYS A 100 -20.98 2.56 -6.51
N ALA A 101 -22.03 1.75 -6.42
CA ALA A 101 -23.42 2.23 -6.40
C ALA A 101 -23.87 2.76 -5.02
N GLU A 102 -23.46 2.09 -3.94
CA GLU A 102 -24.01 2.30 -2.60
C GLU A 102 -23.13 3.15 -1.68
N THR A 103 -21.84 3.34 -2.03
CA THR A 103 -20.87 3.94 -1.11
C THR A 103 -20.58 5.38 -1.45
N LYS A 104 -20.89 6.29 -0.52
CA LYS A 104 -20.39 7.65 -0.58
C LYS A 104 -18.97 7.71 0.00
N VAL A 105 -17.99 8.05 -0.85
CA VAL A 105 -16.59 8.16 -0.46
C VAL A 105 -16.40 9.46 0.32
N PRO A 106 -15.90 9.43 1.57
CA PRO A 106 -15.57 10.64 2.32
C PRO A 106 -14.44 11.43 1.65
N GLU A 107 -14.51 12.76 1.72
CA GLU A 107 -13.51 13.64 1.10
C GLU A 107 -12.11 13.48 1.71
N GLU A 108 -12.06 13.24 3.02
CA GLU A 108 -10.83 13.01 3.78
C GLU A 108 -10.24 11.59 3.62
N ALA A 109 -10.97 10.68 2.95
CA ALA A 109 -10.50 9.30 2.77
C ALA A 109 -9.24 9.25 1.91
N CYS A 110 -8.20 8.58 2.41
CA CYS A 110 -7.00 8.31 1.64
C CYS A 110 -6.94 6.85 1.15
N MET A 111 -7.60 5.94 1.84
CA MET A 111 -7.77 4.54 1.41
C MET A 111 -9.02 3.93 2.03
N ALA A 112 -9.44 2.76 1.54
CA ALA A 112 -10.42 1.93 2.20
C ALA A 112 -9.92 0.49 2.33
N VAL A 113 -10.25 -0.16 3.43
CA VAL A 113 -9.95 -1.55 3.70
C VAL A 113 -11.22 -2.36 3.74
N MET A 114 -11.20 -3.54 3.14
CA MET A 114 -12.33 -4.45 3.15
C MET A 114 -12.26 -5.34 4.39
N THR A 115 -13.37 -5.50 5.07
CA THR A 115 -13.51 -6.41 6.20
C THR A 115 -14.64 -7.40 5.96
N SER A 116 -14.46 -8.66 6.39
CA SER A 116 -15.57 -9.60 6.50
C SER A 116 -16.42 -9.19 7.71
N GLY A 117 -17.60 -8.64 7.45
CA GLY A 117 -18.54 -8.33 8.53
C GLY A 117 -18.97 -9.61 9.26
N THR A 118 -19.33 -9.50 10.53
CA THR A 118 -19.89 -10.63 11.33
C THR A 118 -21.18 -11.20 10.73
N SER A 119 -21.85 -10.45 9.86
CA SER A 119 -23.02 -10.87 9.09
C SER A 119 -22.69 -11.62 7.79
N GLY A 120 -21.40 -11.88 7.50
CA GLY A 120 -20.95 -12.49 6.24
C GLY A 120 -20.88 -11.49 5.06
N GLU A 121 -21.32 -10.26 5.23
CA GLU A 121 -21.21 -9.23 4.20
C GLU A 121 -19.91 -8.44 4.31
N ASN A 122 -19.25 -8.25 3.17
CA ASN A 122 -18.07 -7.39 3.08
C ASN A 122 -18.46 -5.93 3.34
N LYS A 123 -17.64 -5.24 4.16
CA LYS A 123 -17.80 -3.81 4.44
C LYS A 123 -16.51 -3.07 4.08
N LEU A 124 -16.64 -1.81 3.65
CA LEU A 124 -15.52 -0.90 3.46
C LEU A 124 -15.37 0.00 4.69
N LEU A 125 -14.16 0.04 5.23
CA LEU A 125 -13.78 0.98 6.27
C LEU A 125 -12.82 2.01 5.66
N PHE A 126 -13.27 3.26 5.59
CA PHE A 126 -12.44 4.36 5.13
C PHE A 126 -11.43 4.78 6.19
N ARG A 127 -10.24 5.16 5.73
CA ARG A 127 -9.21 5.71 6.59
C ARG A 127 -8.66 7.01 6.02
N THR A 128 -8.42 7.96 6.91
CA THR A 128 -7.61 9.14 6.58
C THR A 128 -6.12 8.77 6.63
N PHE A 129 -5.28 9.55 6.00
CA PHE A 129 -3.83 9.38 6.06
C PHE A 129 -3.32 9.46 7.50
N GLU A 130 -3.76 10.46 8.24
CA GLU A 130 -3.35 10.73 9.62
C GLU A 130 -3.70 9.59 10.59
N SER A 131 -4.75 8.80 10.29
CA SER A 131 -5.20 7.70 11.17
C SER A 131 -4.13 6.61 11.40
N TRP A 132 -3.17 6.48 10.49
CA TRP A 132 -2.01 5.60 10.63
C TRP A 132 -0.71 6.38 10.72
N TYR A 133 -0.51 7.38 9.87
CA TYR A 133 0.75 8.11 9.77
C TYR A 133 1.18 8.73 11.11
N ASN A 134 0.23 9.30 11.86
CA ASN A 134 0.54 9.88 13.19
C ASN A 134 0.91 8.83 14.23
N TYR A 135 0.54 7.56 14.01
CA TYR A 135 0.87 6.45 14.90
C TYR A 135 2.18 5.75 14.53
N PHE A 136 2.64 5.84 13.29
CA PHE A 136 3.86 5.16 12.83
C PHE A 136 5.11 5.48 13.67
N PRO A 137 5.37 6.71 14.14
CA PRO A 137 6.54 6.96 14.98
C PRO A 137 6.53 6.11 16.26
N ILE A 138 5.37 6.01 16.93
CA ILE A 138 5.20 5.21 18.14
C ILE A 138 5.33 3.71 17.81
N GLN A 139 4.70 3.26 16.74
CA GLN A 139 4.77 1.87 16.29
C GLN A 139 6.21 1.48 15.96
N ASN A 140 6.93 2.32 15.22
CA ASN A 140 8.31 2.06 14.83
C ASN A 140 9.25 2.05 16.04
N GLU A 141 9.03 2.91 17.03
CA GLU A 141 9.78 2.90 18.30
C GLU A 141 9.55 1.59 19.07
N ILE A 142 8.29 1.14 19.22
CA ILE A 142 7.94 -0.09 19.94
C ILE A 142 8.56 -1.33 19.27
N PHE A 143 8.56 -1.37 17.95
CA PHE A 143 9.11 -2.50 17.18
C PHE A 143 10.59 -2.32 16.82
N HIS A 144 11.24 -1.27 17.31
CA HIS A 144 12.65 -0.94 17.03
C HIS A 144 12.96 -0.83 15.52
N ILE A 145 11.99 -0.32 14.75
CA ILE A 145 12.16 -0.11 13.30
C ILE A 145 12.87 1.21 13.08
N THR A 146 14.03 1.13 12.44
CA THR A 146 14.88 2.27 12.10
C THR A 146 15.11 2.32 10.57
N PRO A 147 15.70 3.40 10.05
CA PRO A 147 16.09 3.41 8.64
C PRO A 147 16.98 2.23 8.23
N GLU A 148 17.80 1.68 9.11
CA GLU A 148 18.71 0.56 8.84
C GLU A 148 18.01 -0.80 8.88
N SER A 149 16.76 -0.86 9.34
CA SER A 149 16.01 -2.10 9.43
C SER A 149 15.73 -2.69 8.04
N ARG A 150 15.88 -4.00 7.95
CA ARG A 150 15.48 -4.83 6.81
C ARG A 150 14.48 -5.86 7.32
N LEU A 151 13.22 -5.73 6.93
CA LEU A 151 12.16 -6.56 7.48
C LEU A 151 11.58 -7.47 6.42
N PHE A 152 11.61 -8.76 6.73
CA PHE A 152 10.95 -9.75 5.89
C PHE A 152 9.44 -9.70 6.11
N MET A 153 8.73 -9.54 5.00
CA MET A 153 7.28 -9.47 4.99
C MET A 153 6.70 -10.35 3.91
N GLN A 154 5.73 -11.15 4.30
CA GLN A 154 5.03 -12.02 3.38
C GLN A 154 3.53 -11.79 3.44
N GLY A 155 2.90 -11.92 2.27
CA GLY A 155 1.46 -11.85 2.14
C GLY A 155 0.96 -10.57 1.47
N SER A 156 -0.31 -10.62 1.11
CA SER A 156 -0.99 -9.55 0.38
C SER A 156 -1.23 -8.32 1.25
N LEU A 157 -1.12 -7.14 0.64
CA LEU A 157 -1.53 -5.88 1.24
C LEU A 157 -3.07 -5.75 1.37
N ALA A 158 -3.84 -6.68 0.80
CA ALA A 158 -5.28 -6.78 1.07
C ALA A 158 -5.58 -7.07 2.55
N PHE A 159 -4.64 -7.72 3.27
CA PHE A 159 -4.73 -7.89 4.70
C PHE A 159 -4.27 -6.61 5.41
N THR A 160 -5.18 -5.99 6.15
CA THR A 160 -4.97 -4.66 6.78
C THR A 160 -3.73 -4.60 7.67
N GLY A 161 -3.41 -5.67 8.41
CA GLY A 161 -2.22 -5.76 9.24
C GLY A 161 -0.93 -5.67 8.42
N ASN A 162 -0.84 -6.41 7.31
CA ASN A 162 0.30 -6.33 6.40
C ASN A 162 0.44 -4.92 5.83
N MET A 163 -0.67 -4.36 5.31
CA MET A 163 -0.67 -3.01 4.75
C MET A 163 -0.14 -1.97 5.74
N ASN A 164 -0.60 -2.04 7.01
CA ASN A 164 -0.12 -1.14 8.06
C ASN A 164 1.38 -1.30 8.28
N LEU A 165 1.87 -2.54 8.39
CA LEU A 165 3.29 -2.82 8.61
C LEU A 165 4.16 -2.34 7.44
N TYR A 166 3.75 -2.58 6.18
CA TYR A 166 4.46 -2.07 5.01
C TYR A 166 4.59 -0.55 5.06
N MET A 167 3.50 0.16 5.35
CA MET A 167 3.52 1.62 5.39
C MET A 167 4.31 2.17 6.58
N ALA A 168 4.25 1.52 7.74
CA ALA A 168 5.05 1.91 8.91
C ALA A 168 6.55 1.78 8.62
N GLN A 169 6.97 0.68 8.01
CA GLN A 169 8.38 0.45 7.66
C GLN A 169 8.87 1.46 6.61
N LEU A 170 8.11 1.64 5.55
CA LEU A 170 8.45 2.64 4.53
C LEU A 170 8.51 4.05 5.12
N SER A 171 7.65 4.39 6.10
CA SER A 171 7.68 5.69 6.78
C SER A 171 8.97 5.93 7.57
N ALA A 172 9.60 4.87 8.07
CA ALA A 172 10.89 4.93 8.74
C ALA A 172 12.07 5.01 7.74
N GLY A 173 11.84 4.82 6.46
CA GLY A 173 12.92 4.68 5.47
C GLY A 173 13.61 3.31 5.53
N ALA A 174 12.96 2.29 6.11
CA ALA A 174 13.46 0.92 6.19
C ALA A 174 13.32 0.18 4.85
N THR A 175 13.98 -0.97 4.73
CA THR A 175 13.89 -1.84 3.56
C THR A 175 12.89 -2.98 3.80
N ILE A 176 11.98 -3.19 2.87
CA ILE A 176 11.08 -4.35 2.86
C ILE A 176 11.74 -5.47 2.05
N LEU A 177 11.83 -6.65 2.64
CA LEU A 177 12.16 -7.90 1.95
C LEU A 177 10.85 -8.68 1.78
N SER A 178 10.46 -8.97 0.55
CA SER A 178 9.21 -9.68 0.27
C SER A 178 9.44 -10.81 -0.71
N GLU A 179 8.84 -11.97 -0.44
CA GLU A 179 8.84 -13.10 -1.35
C GLU A 179 7.43 -13.38 -1.84
N ASP A 180 7.29 -13.58 -3.16
CA ASP A 180 6.01 -13.85 -3.80
C ASP A 180 5.48 -15.25 -3.49
N ARG A 181 6.39 -16.15 -3.11
CA ARG A 181 6.08 -17.55 -2.79
C ARG A 181 6.48 -17.87 -1.36
N PHE A 182 5.64 -18.63 -0.69
CA PHE A 182 6.00 -19.21 0.59
C PHE A 182 7.00 -20.35 0.38
N ASP A 183 8.29 -20.08 0.56
CA ASP A 183 9.35 -21.11 0.60
C ASP A 183 10.25 -20.87 1.83
N PRO A 184 10.03 -21.62 2.92
CA PRO A 184 10.83 -21.47 4.14
C PRO A 184 12.33 -21.66 3.95
N ARG A 185 12.76 -22.35 2.86
CA ARG A 185 14.18 -22.58 2.57
C ARG A 185 14.88 -21.30 2.11
N LEU A 186 14.14 -20.33 1.57
CA LEU A 186 14.68 -19.03 1.19
C LEU A 186 14.92 -18.17 2.43
N TRP A 187 14.15 -18.35 3.49
CA TRP A 187 14.26 -17.55 4.72
C TRP A 187 15.49 -17.87 5.57
N ILE A 188 16.14 -19.01 5.33
CA ILE A 188 17.31 -19.46 6.10
C ILE A 188 18.61 -19.00 5.44
N LYS A 189 18.56 -18.41 4.26
CA LYS A 189 19.75 -18.00 3.48
C LYS A 189 20.13 -16.52 3.66
N ASP A 190 19.26 -15.72 4.23
CA ASP A 190 19.45 -14.30 4.51
C ASP A 190 19.65 -14.05 6.01
#